data_fb73342212e52f499f05ab62524e43a1
#
_entry.id   fb73342212e52f499f05ab62524e43a1
#
_cell.length_a   1.000
_cell.length_b   1.000
_cell.length_c   1.000
_cell.angle_alpha   90.00
_cell.angle_beta   90.00
_cell.angle_gamma   90.00
#
_symmetry.space_group_name_H-M   'P 1'
#
loop_
_entity.id
_entity.type
_entity.pdbx_description
1 polymer ?
#
loop_
_entity_poly.entity_id
_entity_poly.type
_entity_poly.pdbx_seq_one_letter_code
_entity_poly.pdbx_strand_id
1 'polypeptide(L)'
;MNTQEKEIKKLITEEEKLIKEVKKIEKGLWISTGLIALAIIAVAGGLIYWRLTNNQIYIENSDIEAPSIALAPTVPGTLEEVYVHEGDEILANVPVARVGTELIKSKVAGEVINVENNIGEQINPGQAVVTMIDPVELRVVGKVDEDKGLSDIKVGDEVTFTVDAFGSQKFSAAVDEISPTSAQSGIVFNISDKREVRQFFIKARFDINQYNLLKNGMSARMWVYTK
;
A
#
# COMPACT_ATOMS: atom_id res chain seq x y z
N MET A 1 -67.51 49.16 -39.87
CA MET A 1 -66.46 48.59 -39.05
C MET A 1 -65.46 49.70 -38.75
N ASN A 2 -65.49 50.18 -37.50
CA ASN A 2 -64.90 51.46 -37.04
C ASN A 2 -63.34 51.42 -37.05
N THR A 3 -62.72 52.48 -37.52
CA THR A 3 -61.23 52.60 -37.61
C THR A 3 -60.56 52.30 -36.31
N GLN A 4 -61.19 52.59 -35.19
CA GLN A 4 -60.70 52.31 -33.84
C GLN A 4 -60.66 50.83 -33.52
N GLU A 5 -61.58 49.99 -34.02
CA GLU A 5 -61.53 48.55 -33.81
C GLU A 5 -60.34 47.87 -34.53
N LYS A 6 -59.87 48.41 -35.64
CA LYS A 6 -58.71 47.91 -36.37
C LYS A 6 -57.43 48.27 -35.69
N GLU A 7 -57.32 49.44 -35.06
CA GLU A 7 -56.11 49.83 -34.27
C GLU A 7 -56.03 49.00 -33.04
N ILE A 8 -57.09 48.76 -32.29
CA ILE A 8 -57.12 47.95 -31.11
C ILE A 8 -56.67 46.50 -31.41
N LYS A 9 -57.15 45.91 -32.48
CA LYS A 9 -56.78 44.57 -32.95
C LYS A 9 -55.28 44.50 -33.31
N LYS A 10 -54.74 45.57 -33.91
CA LYS A 10 -53.29 45.62 -34.25
C LYS A 10 -52.43 45.71 -33.04
N LEU A 11 -52.81 46.51 -32.04
CA LEU A 11 -52.09 46.61 -30.74
C LEU A 11 -52.12 45.29 -29.97
N ILE A 12 -53.27 44.62 -29.91
CA ILE A 12 -53.37 43.30 -29.24
C ILE A 12 -52.47 42.26 -29.94
N THR A 13 -52.35 42.26 -31.24
CA THR A 13 -51.53 41.34 -32.01
C THR A 13 -50.04 41.63 -31.82
N GLU A 14 -49.63 42.90 -31.64
CA GLU A 14 -48.29 43.30 -31.33
C GLU A 14 -47.92 42.89 -29.88
N GLU A 15 -48.79 43.11 -28.89
CA GLU A 15 -48.56 42.63 -27.51
C GLU A 15 -48.42 41.10 -27.44
N GLU A 16 -49.25 40.35 -28.12
CA GLU A 16 -49.15 38.89 -28.19
C GLU A 16 -47.80 38.42 -28.78
N LYS A 17 -47.31 39.14 -29.80
CA LYS A 17 -45.96 38.86 -30.36
C LYS A 17 -44.86 39.15 -29.38
N LEU A 18 -44.89 40.29 -28.68
CA LEU A 18 -43.94 40.66 -27.68
C LEU A 18 -43.91 39.64 -26.50
N ILE A 19 -45.10 39.22 -26.05
CA ILE A 19 -45.21 38.21 -24.99
C ILE A 19 -44.60 36.88 -25.43
N LYS A 20 -44.78 36.46 -26.68
CA LYS A 20 -44.16 35.25 -27.24
C LYS A 20 -42.65 35.36 -27.35
N GLU A 21 -42.12 36.51 -27.74
CA GLU A 21 -40.65 36.73 -27.80
C GLU A 21 -40.03 36.75 -26.40
N VAL A 22 -40.64 37.41 -25.43
CA VAL A 22 -40.18 37.42 -24.04
C VAL A 22 -40.16 36.01 -23.46
N LYS A 23 -41.20 35.21 -23.64
CA LYS A 23 -41.26 33.81 -23.22
C LYS A 23 -40.20 32.93 -23.91
N LYS A 24 -39.85 33.23 -25.17
CA LYS A 24 -38.79 32.53 -25.90
C LYS A 24 -37.41 32.87 -25.34
N ILE A 25 -37.19 34.13 -24.98
CA ILE A 25 -35.94 34.62 -24.35
C ILE A 25 -35.80 34.02 -22.95
N GLU A 26 -36.85 34.02 -22.14
CA GLU A 26 -36.83 33.40 -20.80
C GLU A 26 -36.50 31.90 -20.86
N LYS A 27 -37.15 31.15 -21.77
CA LYS A 27 -36.81 29.73 -21.97
C LYS A 27 -35.36 29.53 -22.42
N GLY A 28 -34.82 30.41 -23.28
CA GLY A 28 -33.44 30.38 -23.70
C GLY A 28 -32.49 30.63 -22.54
N LEU A 29 -32.79 31.60 -21.67
CA LEU A 29 -32.02 31.90 -20.46
C LEU A 29 -32.02 30.71 -19.47
N TRP A 30 -33.17 30.09 -19.23
CA TRP A 30 -33.27 28.92 -18.35
C TRP A 30 -32.46 27.71 -18.86
N ILE A 31 -32.47 27.49 -20.17
CA ILE A 31 -31.72 26.42 -20.80
C ILE A 31 -30.20 26.72 -20.71
N SER A 32 -29.80 27.97 -20.99
CA SER A 32 -28.39 28.36 -20.91
C SER A 32 -27.84 28.31 -19.46
N THR A 33 -28.60 28.76 -18.47
CA THR A 33 -28.21 28.65 -17.04
C THR A 33 -28.14 27.19 -16.61
N GLY A 34 -29.06 26.32 -17.06
CA GLY A 34 -29.00 24.89 -16.81
C GLY A 34 -27.75 24.21 -17.40
N LEU A 35 -27.37 24.57 -18.63
CA LEU A 35 -26.14 24.06 -19.27
C LEU A 35 -24.88 24.54 -18.57
N ILE A 36 -24.85 25.81 -18.13
CA ILE A 36 -23.70 26.35 -17.36
C ILE A 36 -23.57 25.64 -16.03
N ALA A 37 -24.66 25.41 -15.30
CA ALA A 37 -24.66 24.68 -14.04
C ALA A 37 -24.16 23.23 -14.24
N LEU A 38 -24.60 22.56 -15.28
CA LEU A 38 -24.17 21.20 -15.62
C LEU A 38 -22.67 21.15 -15.98
N ALA A 39 -22.16 22.13 -16.71
CA ALA A 39 -20.76 22.28 -17.04
C ALA A 39 -19.89 22.48 -15.77
N ILE A 40 -20.36 23.32 -14.84
CA ILE A 40 -19.65 23.55 -13.55
C ILE A 40 -19.60 22.26 -12.73
N ILE A 41 -20.69 21.50 -12.65
CA ILE A 41 -20.74 20.21 -11.95
C ILE A 41 -19.78 19.20 -12.61
N ALA A 42 -19.74 19.14 -13.93
CA ALA A 42 -18.84 18.25 -14.66
C ALA A 42 -17.36 18.62 -14.44
N VAL A 43 -17.02 19.91 -14.44
CA VAL A 43 -15.67 20.39 -14.16
C VAL A 43 -15.28 20.11 -12.70
N ALA A 44 -16.17 20.40 -11.75
CA ALA A 44 -15.95 20.13 -10.33
C ALA A 44 -15.77 18.63 -10.07
N GLY A 45 -16.62 17.79 -10.65
CA GLY A 45 -16.50 16.32 -10.57
C GLY A 45 -15.21 15.81 -11.20
N GLY A 46 -14.82 16.37 -12.36
CA GLY A 46 -13.55 16.06 -13.02
C GLY A 46 -12.31 16.45 -12.18
N LEU A 47 -12.33 17.61 -11.53
CA LEU A 47 -11.26 18.06 -10.65
C LEU A 47 -11.15 17.19 -9.38
N ILE A 48 -12.29 16.82 -8.79
CA ILE A 48 -12.32 15.92 -7.63
C ILE A 48 -11.80 14.54 -8.03
N TYR A 49 -12.27 14.00 -9.15
CA TYR A 49 -11.79 12.71 -9.68
C TYR A 49 -10.29 12.74 -9.97
N TRP A 50 -9.80 13.80 -10.62
CA TRP A 50 -8.37 13.99 -10.92
C TRP A 50 -7.54 14.06 -9.64
N ARG A 51 -8.01 14.78 -8.62
CA ARG A 51 -7.32 14.93 -7.33
C ARG A 51 -7.28 13.61 -6.54
N LEU A 52 -8.34 12.82 -6.59
CA LEU A 52 -8.39 11.50 -5.93
C LEU A 52 -7.53 10.44 -6.63
N THR A 53 -7.34 10.56 -7.95
CA THR A 53 -6.61 9.56 -8.74
C THR A 53 -5.11 9.84 -8.81
N ASN A 54 -4.69 11.10 -8.71
CA ASN A 54 -3.29 11.50 -8.85
C ASN A 54 -2.47 11.44 -7.55
N ASN A 55 -3.09 11.16 -6.41
CA ASN A 55 -2.41 11.14 -5.11
C ASN A 55 -2.06 9.71 -4.65
N GLN A 56 -1.75 8.80 -5.58
CA GLN A 56 -1.32 7.45 -5.25
C GLN A 56 0.06 7.16 -5.84
N ILE A 57 0.92 6.57 -5.02
CA ILE A 57 2.24 6.11 -5.42
C ILE A 57 2.18 4.59 -5.52
N TYR A 58 2.46 4.07 -6.73
CA TYR A 58 2.52 2.63 -6.98
C TYR A 58 3.92 2.09 -6.75
N ILE A 59 4.03 1.03 -5.95
CA ILE A 59 5.26 0.33 -5.61
C ILE A 59 5.11 -1.12 -6.04
N GLU A 60 5.84 -1.51 -7.08
CA GLU A 60 5.77 -2.84 -7.67
C GLU A 60 6.55 -3.87 -6.84
N ASN A 61 7.75 -3.49 -6.41
CA ASN A 61 8.64 -4.39 -5.68
C ASN A 61 8.34 -4.30 -4.18
N SER A 62 7.44 -5.15 -3.72
CA SER A 62 7.05 -5.23 -2.32
C SER A 62 6.94 -6.68 -1.90
N ASP A 63 7.25 -6.95 -0.63
CA ASP A 63 7.19 -8.28 -0.04
C ASP A 63 6.53 -8.21 1.34
N ILE A 64 5.95 -9.32 1.80
CA ILE A 64 5.47 -9.47 3.17
C ILE A 64 6.66 -9.93 4.02
N GLU A 65 7.13 -9.10 4.95
CA GLU A 65 8.30 -9.38 5.77
C GLU A 65 8.05 -9.10 7.25
N ALA A 66 8.70 -9.88 8.12
CA ALA A 66 8.85 -9.60 9.53
C ALA A 66 10.35 -9.65 9.90
N PRO A 67 10.77 -8.93 10.95
CA PRO A 67 12.11 -9.05 11.47
C PRO A 67 12.41 -10.49 11.89
N SER A 68 13.50 -11.07 11.38
CA SER A 68 13.93 -12.42 11.75
C SER A 68 14.65 -12.42 13.09
N ILE A 69 14.37 -13.44 13.90
CA ILE A 69 15.00 -13.69 15.20
C ILE A 69 15.85 -14.95 15.07
N ALA A 70 17.16 -14.77 15.06
CA ALA A 70 18.10 -15.89 14.99
C ALA A 70 18.36 -16.45 16.38
N LEU A 71 18.14 -17.74 16.56
CA LEU A 71 18.46 -18.50 17.76
C LEU A 71 19.76 -19.28 17.51
N ALA A 72 20.81 -18.89 18.18
CA ALA A 72 22.17 -19.38 17.99
C ALA A 72 22.80 -19.76 19.31
N PRO A 73 23.79 -20.71 19.36
CA PRO A 73 24.55 -21.02 20.54
C PRO A 73 25.48 -19.87 20.90
N THR A 74 25.83 -19.80 22.18
CA THR A 74 26.84 -18.85 22.71
C THR A 74 28.22 -19.45 22.75
N VAL A 75 28.33 -20.79 22.74
CA VAL A 75 29.58 -21.53 22.68
C VAL A 75 29.59 -22.48 21.48
N PRO A 76 30.76 -22.80 20.91
CA PRO A 76 30.83 -23.74 19.80
C PRO A 76 30.48 -25.16 20.26
N GLY A 77 29.82 -25.92 19.42
CA GLY A 77 29.45 -27.30 19.73
C GLY A 77 28.87 -28.02 18.53
N THR A 78 28.62 -29.29 18.66
CA THR A 78 27.97 -30.11 17.63
C THR A 78 26.47 -30.04 17.78
N LEU A 79 25.72 -29.84 16.68
CA LEU A 79 24.27 -29.94 16.68
C LEU A 79 23.84 -31.37 16.99
N GLU A 80 23.28 -31.60 18.17
CA GLU A 80 22.89 -32.94 18.61
C GLU A 80 21.42 -33.24 18.35
N GLU A 81 20.53 -32.29 18.63
CA GLU A 81 19.09 -32.46 18.50
C GLU A 81 18.44 -31.14 18.11
N VAL A 82 17.37 -31.23 17.33
CA VAL A 82 16.43 -30.15 17.03
C VAL A 82 15.04 -30.60 17.46
N TYR A 83 14.34 -29.73 18.18
CA TYR A 83 13.03 -30.04 18.80
C TYR A 83 11.85 -29.42 18.09
N VAL A 84 12.08 -28.59 17.07
CA VAL A 84 11.06 -27.83 16.34
C VAL A 84 11.21 -28.03 14.83
N HIS A 85 10.14 -27.77 14.10
CA HIS A 85 10.08 -27.82 12.65
C HIS A 85 9.69 -26.47 12.08
N GLU A 86 9.97 -26.25 10.80
CA GLU A 86 9.47 -25.08 10.09
C GLU A 86 7.95 -25.05 10.09
N GLY A 87 7.37 -23.90 10.42
CA GLY A 87 5.93 -23.68 10.58
C GLY A 87 5.40 -23.91 11.99
N ASP A 88 6.24 -24.35 12.95
CA ASP A 88 5.82 -24.50 14.33
C ASP A 88 5.64 -23.12 15.00
N GLU A 89 4.51 -22.95 15.69
CA GLU A 89 4.32 -21.82 16.60
C GLU A 89 4.86 -22.19 17.99
N ILE A 90 5.84 -21.43 18.47
CA ILE A 90 6.49 -21.69 19.76
C ILE A 90 6.30 -20.52 20.72
N LEU A 91 6.19 -20.85 22.01
CA LEU A 91 6.12 -19.86 23.08
C LEU A 91 7.54 -19.44 23.52
N ALA A 92 7.60 -18.36 24.31
CA ALA A 92 8.86 -17.96 24.95
C ALA A 92 9.40 -19.04 25.91
N ASN A 93 10.72 -19.18 25.99
CA ASN A 93 11.46 -20.15 26.83
C ASN A 93 11.30 -21.62 26.43
N VAL A 94 10.76 -21.93 25.26
CA VAL A 94 10.68 -23.31 24.73
C VAL A 94 12.06 -23.71 24.18
N PRO A 95 12.59 -24.91 24.53
CA PRO A 95 13.79 -25.43 23.91
C PRO A 95 13.56 -25.69 22.41
N VAL A 96 14.50 -25.25 21.58
CA VAL A 96 14.40 -25.38 20.09
C VAL A 96 15.49 -26.31 19.54
N ALA A 97 16.67 -26.33 20.15
CA ALA A 97 17.77 -27.21 19.75
C ALA A 97 18.76 -27.43 20.87
N ARG A 98 19.61 -28.48 20.74
CA ARG A 98 20.75 -28.73 21.58
C ARG A 98 22.02 -28.73 20.76
N VAL A 99 22.98 -27.86 21.17
CA VAL A 99 24.33 -27.77 20.59
C VAL A 99 25.35 -28.10 21.65
N GLY A 100 25.98 -29.25 21.55
CA GLY A 100 26.83 -29.79 22.60
C GLY A 100 26.08 -29.86 23.94
N THR A 101 26.56 -29.13 24.96
CA THR A 101 25.91 -29.05 26.27
C THR A 101 24.92 -27.90 26.41
N GLU A 102 24.86 -26.99 25.43
CA GLU A 102 23.97 -25.83 25.46
C GLU A 102 22.60 -26.18 24.92
N LEU A 103 21.56 -25.83 25.71
CA LEU A 103 20.17 -25.95 25.30
C LEU A 103 19.69 -24.58 24.82
N ILE A 104 19.51 -24.44 23.50
CA ILE A 104 19.02 -23.20 22.87
C ILE A 104 17.52 -23.09 23.08
N LYS A 105 17.07 -21.91 23.55
CA LYS A 105 15.66 -21.63 23.81
C LYS A 105 15.20 -20.39 23.08
N SER A 106 13.92 -20.37 22.69
CA SER A 106 13.24 -19.16 22.21
C SER A 106 13.24 -18.08 23.32
N LYS A 107 13.46 -16.82 22.96
CA LYS A 107 13.36 -15.69 23.91
C LYS A 107 11.97 -15.08 23.93
N VAL A 108 11.25 -15.19 22.83
CA VAL A 108 9.89 -14.65 22.60
C VAL A 108 9.02 -15.72 21.95
N ALA A 109 7.72 -15.52 21.94
CA ALA A 109 6.80 -16.34 21.13
C ALA A 109 6.96 -15.99 19.64
N GLY A 110 6.67 -16.95 18.76
CA GLY A 110 6.72 -16.72 17.31
C GLY A 110 6.61 -17.98 16.49
N GLU A 111 6.70 -17.82 15.16
CA GLU A 111 6.65 -18.91 14.19
C GLU A 111 8.07 -19.21 13.68
N VAL A 112 8.41 -20.50 13.61
CA VAL A 112 9.68 -20.98 13.08
C VAL A 112 9.66 -20.94 11.56
N ILE A 113 10.59 -20.22 10.95
CA ILE A 113 10.69 -20.04 9.49
C ILE A 113 11.83 -20.79 8.84
N ASN A 114 12.86 -21.17 9.63
CA ASN A 114 13.98 -21.96 9.12
C ASN A 114 14.63 -22.74 10.25
N VAL A 115 15.07 -23.97 9.95
CA VAL A 115 15.72 -24.90 10.90
C VAL A 115 16.95 -25.51 10.27
N GLU A 116 18.10 -25.46 10.98
CA GLU A 116 19.30 -26.23 10.60
C GLU A 116 19.09 -27.69 10.96
N ASN A 117 19.05 -28.56 9.95
CA ASN A 117 18.72 -29.98 10.11
C ASN A 117 19.95 -30.92 10.03
N ASN A 118 21.17 -30.39 9.88
CA ASN A 118 22.38 -31.18 9.74
C ASN A 118 22.89 -31.66 11.11
N ILE A 119 22.22 -32.63 11.70
CA ILE A 119 22.64 -33.24 12.97
C ILE A 119 24.07 -33.78 12.84
N GLY A 120 24.92 -33.44 13.79
CA GLY A 120 26.37 -33.77 13.81
C GLY A 120 27.24 -32.65 13.23
N GLU A 121 26.68 -31.59 12.68
CA GLU A 121 27.42 -30.42 12.19
C GLU A 121 27.99 -29.61 13.34
N GLN A 122 29.20 -29.06 13.16
CA GLN A 122 29.84 -28.14 14.09
C GLN A 122 29.25 -26.75 13.92
N ILE A 123 28.59 -26.25 14.95
CA ILE A 123 27.96 -24.92 14.97
C ILE A 123 28.86 -23.94 15.74
N ASN A 124 29.07 -22.77 15.13
CA ASN A 124 29.85 -21.71 15.75
C ASN A 124 28.94 -20.73 16.53
N PRO A 125 29.52 -20.02 17.54
CA PRO A 125 28.75 -18.97 18.23
C PRO A 125 28.19 -17.92 17.27
N GLY A 126 26.90 -17.61 17.42
CA GLY A 126 26.20 -16.66 16.54
C GLY A 126 25.70 -17.25 15.22
N GLN A 127 26.05 -18.49 14.87
CA GLN A 127 25.46 -19.21 13.73
C GLN A 127 24.04 -19.64 14.11
N ALA A 128 23.04 -19.15 13.38
CA ALA A 128 21.65 -19.48 13.65
C ALA A 128 21.36 -20.97 13.41
N VAL A 129 20.79 -21.65 14.42
CA VAL A 129 20.29 -23.02 14.32
C VAL A 129 18.79 -23.04 14.02
N VAL A 130 18.06 -22.09 14.57
CA VAL A 130 16.65 -21.87 14.29
C VAL A 130 16.43 -20.39 14.03
N THR A 131 15.67 -20.07 13.00
CA THR A 131 15.23 -18.71 12.73
C THR A 131 13.72 -18.66 12.87
N MET A 132 13.24 -17.66 13.58
CA MET A 132 11.81 -17.44 13.82
C MET A 132 11.42 -16.00 13.54
N ILE A 133 10.13 -15.74 13.40
CA ILE A 133 9.54 -14.41 13.31
C ILE A 133 8.44 -14.26 14.35
N ASP A 134 8.11 -13.02 14.70
CA ASP A 134 6.86 -12.69 15.36
C ASP A 134 5.81 -12.36 14.27
N PRO A 135 4.75 -13.16 14.08
CA PRO A 135 3.73 -12.89 13.07
C PRO A 135 3.02 -11.53 13.24
N VAL A 136 2.97 -10.99 14.47
CA VAL A 136 2.40 -9.66 14.75
C VAL A 136 3.22 -8.54 14.12
N GLU A 137 4.52 -8.80 13.89
CA GLU A 137 5.45 -7.85 13.26
C GLU A 137 5.49 -7.96 11.73
N LEU A 138 4.62 -8.77 11.11
CA LEU A 138 4.50 -8.79 9.64
C LEU A 138 4.08 -7.42 9.10
N ARG A 139 4.77 -7.00 8.06
CA ARG A 139 4.54 -5.75 7.31
C ARG A 139 4.56 -6.03 5.82
N VAL A 140 3.84 -5.24 5.04
CA VAL A 140 4.16 -5.12 3.62
C VAL A 140 5.28 -4.10 3.48
N VAL A 141 6.40 -4.53 2.91
CA VAL A 141 7.62 -3.75 2.75
C VAL A 141 7.83 -3.49 1.27
N GLY A 142 7.76 -2.24 0.86
CA GLY A 142 7.97 -1.82 -0.53
C GLY A 142 9.24 -1.01 -0.71
N LYS A 143 9.88 -1.12 -1.89
CA LYS A 143 11.06 -0.37 -2.29
C LYS A 143 10.66 0.77 -3.21
N VAL A 144 10.87 2.01 -2.77
CA VAL A 144 10.55 3.24 -3.51
C VAL A 144 11.83 3.92 -3.94
N ASP A 145 11.91 4.30 -5.21
CA ASP A 145 12.99 5.13 -5.73
C ASP A 145 12.85 6.56 -5.17
N GLU A 146 13.98 7.20 -4.83
CA GLU A 146 14.02 8.55 -4.24
C GLU A 146 13.26 9.59 -5.08
N ASP A 147 13.26 9.44 -6.40
CA ASP A 147 12.62 10.35 -7.37
C ASP A 147 11.15 10.00 -7.68
N LYS A 148 10.62 8.92 -7.12
CA LYS A 148 9.25 8.46 -7.37
C LYS A 148 8.28 8.77 -6.22
N GLY A 149 8.32 10.00 -5.70
CA GLY A 149 7.33 10.49 -4.74
C GLY A 149 7.60 10.11 -3.28
N LEU A 150 8.84 9.68 -2.94
CA LEU A 150 9.22 9.38 -1.55
C LEU A 150 8.92 10.53 -0.59
N SER A 151 9.10 11.79 -1.04
CA SER A 151 8.85 13.00 -0.24
C SER A 151 7.38 13.20 0.14
N ASP A 152 6.47 12.61 -0.61
CA ASP A 152 5.03 12.78 -0.43
C ASP A 152 4.43 11.74 0.52
N ILE A 153 5.16 10.61 0.74
CA ILE A 153 4.75 9.54 1.64
C ILE A 153 5.00 9.94 3.09
N LYS A 154 3.99 9.72 3.95
CA LYS A 154 4.06 10.00 5.40
C LYS A 154 3.60 8.80 6.20
N VAL A 155 4.15 8.68 7.42
CA VAL A 155 3.64 7.71 8.39
C VAL A 155 2.16 8.01 8.68
N GLY A 156 1.34 6.96 8.61
CA GLY A 156 -0.12 7.04 8.75
C GLY A 156 -0.88 7.17 7.42
N ASP A 157 -0.19 7.27 6.27
CA ASP A 157 -0.86 7.23 4.97
C ASP A 157 -1.50 5.85 4.73
N GLU A 158 -2.67 5.87 4.10
CA GLU A 158 -3.39 4.64 3.77
C GLU A 158 -2.67 3.88 2.66
N VAL A 159 -2.62 2.56 2.81
CA VAL A 159 -2.01 1.65 1.84
C VAL A 159 -3.01 0.58 1.45
N THR A 160 -3.16 0.39 0.15
CA THR A 160 -3.81 -0.81 -0.40
C THR A 160 -2.73 -1.67 -1.04
N PHE A 161 -2.74 -2.97 -0.79
CA PHE A 161 -1.80 -3.88 -1.42
C PHE A 161 -2.49 -5.15 -1.94
N THR A 162 -1.85 -5.81 -2.89
CA THR A 162 -2.23 -7.13 -3.39
C THR A 162 -1.04 -8.06 -3.22
N VAL A 163 -1.32 -9.33 -2.99
CA VAL A 163 -0.30 -10.38 -2.87
C VAL A 163 -0.48 -11.35 -4.01
N ASP A 164 0.59 -11.73 -4.68
CA ASP A 164 0.54 -12.52 -5.91
C ASP A 164 -0.16 -13.88 -5.69
N ALA A 165 -0.02 -14.47 -4.50
CA ALA A 165 -0.70 -15.71 -4.13
C ALA A 165 -2.24 -15.60 -4.11
N PHE A 166 -2.80 -14.39 -3.96
CA PHE A 166 -4.24 -14.13 -3.87
C PHE A 166 -4.79 -13.35 -5.07
N GLY A 167 -3.99 -13.19 -6.12
CA GLY A 167 -4.38 -12.53 -7.36
C GLY A 167 -4.78 -11.07 -7.17
N SER A 168 -6.04 -10.72 -7.49
CA SER A 168 -6.54 -9.33 -7.42
C SER A 168 -7.16 -8.95 -6.09
N GLN A 169 -7.12 -9.82 -5.07
CA GLN A 169 -7.65 -9.51 -3.75
C GLN A 169 -6.86 -8.35 -3.14
N LYS A 170 -7.58 -7.32 -2.68
CA LYS A 170 -6.99 -6.14 -2.06
C LYS A 170 -7.00 -6.28 -0.54
N PHE A 171 -5.89 -5.89 0.06
CA PHE A 171 -5.68 -5.84 1.49
C PHE A 171 -5.40 -4.38 1.89
N SER A 172 -5.77 -4.00 3.11
CA SER A 172 -5.57 -2.65 3.63
C SER A 172 -4.47 -2.64 4.68
N ALA A 173 -3.65 -1.58 4.64
CA ALA A 173 -2.57 -1.32 5.58
C ALA A 173 -2.42 0.19 5.80
N ALA A 174 -1.55 0.59 6.70
CA ALA A 174 -1.13 1.98 6.87
C ALA A 174 0.38 2.06 6.97
N VAL A 175 0.98 3.12 6.42
CA VAL A 175 2.43 3.36 6.54
C VAL A 175 2.81 3.45 8.00
N ASP A 176 3.67 2.56 8.45
CA ASP A 176 4.16 2.44 9.83
C ASP A 176 5.56 3.07 9.97
N GLU A 177 6.41 2.82 8.98
CA GLU A 177 7.80 3.28 8.99
C GLU A 177 8.28 3.61 7.58
N ILE A 178 9.08 4.67 7.47
CA ILE A 178 9.86 5.02 6.29
C ILE A 178 11.33 4.89 6.68
N SER A 179 12.08 4.05 5.96
CA SER A 179 13.49 3.84 6.29
C SER A 179 14.27 5.15 6.26
N PRO A 180 15.03 5.49 7.31
CA PRO A 180 15.85 6.70 7.35
C PRO A 180 17.09 6.61 6.43
N THR A 181 17.41 5.43 5.94
CA THR A 181 18.56 5.16 5.08
C THR A 181 18.12 4.44 3.81
N SER A 182 18.82 4.71 2.71
CA SER A 182 18.59 3.99 1.45
C SER A 182 18.94 2.51 1.61
N ALA A 183 18.17 1.65 0.94
CA ALA A 183 18.57 0.27 0.71
C ALA A 183 19.94 0.28 0.02
N GLN A 184 20.89 -0.50 0.53
CA GLN A 184 22.14 -0.70 -0.18
C GLN A 184 21.84 -1.54 -1.42
N SER A 185 21.82 -0.91 -2.58
CA SER A 185 21.95 -1.64 -3.84
C SER A 185 23.32 -2.33 -3.79
N GLY A 186 23.34 -3.65 -3.90
CA GLY A 186 24.60 -4.37 -4.07
C GLY A 186 25.41 -3.73 -5.18
N ILE A 187 26.75 -3.77 -5.08
CA ILE A 187 27.67 -3.16 -6.06
C ILE A 187 27.35 -3.74 -7.44
N VAL A 188 26.52 -3.05 -8.19
CA VAL A 188 26.30 -3.34 -9.59
C VAL A 188 27.33 -2.52 -10.34
N PHE A 189 28.36 -3.19 -10.88
CA PHE A 189 29.28 -2.56 -11.83
C PHE A 189 28.54 -2.23 -13.13
N ASN A 190 27.77 -1.16 -13.11
CA ASN A 190 27.14 -0.61 -14.31
C ASN A 190 28.14 0.30 -15.03
N ILE A 191 28.56 -0.11 -16.23
CA ILE A 191 29.38 0.67 -17.17
C ILE A 191 28.53 1.77 -17.87
N SER A 192 27.43 2.22 -17.28
CA SER A 192 26.60 3.25 -17.87
C SER A 192 26.62 4.51 -17.00
N ASP A 193 26.79 5.68 -17.66
CA ASP A 193 26.76 7.04 -17.07
C ASP A 193 25.41 7.43 -16.41
N LYS A 194 24.51 6.49 -16.12
CA LYS A 194 23.27 6.78 -15.41
C LYS A 194 23.53 6.87 -13.91
N ARG A 195 23.18 8.00 -13.31
CA ARG A 195 23.11 8.19 -11.87
C ARG A 195 22.28 7.06 -11.24
N GLU A 196 22.85 6.35 -10.27
CA GLU A 196 22.11 5.36 -9.50
C GLU A 196 21.02 6.05 -8.69
N VAL A 197 19.77 5.62 -8.90
CA VAL A 197 18.63 6.06 -8.09
C VAL A 197 18.66 5.27 -6.78
N ARG A 198 18.64 5.98 -5.66
CA ARG A 198 18.59 5.35 -4.34
C ARG A 198 17.17 4.88 -4.04
N GLN A 199 17.07 3.71 -3.43
CA GLN A 199 15.80 3.13 -3.00
C GLN A 199 15.66 3.21 -1.49
N PHE A 200 14.44 3.45 -1.03
CA PHE A 200 14.10 3.49 0.39
C PHE A 200 12.99 2.47 0.68
N PHE A 201 13.03 1.87 1.86
CA PHE A 201 11.98 0.96 2.29
C PHE A 201 10.82 1.74 2.91
N ILE A 202 9.62 1.41 2.46
CA ILE A 202 8.36 1.83 3.07
C ILE A 202 7.74 0.59 3.69
N LYS A 203 7.51 0.61 5.01
CA LYS A 203 6.86 -0.48 5.72
C LYS A 203 5.44 -0.06 6.08
N ALA A 204 4.48 -0.88 5.72
CA ALA A 204 3.08 -0.65 6.09
C ALA A 204 2.55 -1.80 6.92
N ARG A 205 1.92 -1.44 8.05
CA ARG A 205 1.33 -2.38 9.00
C ARG A 205 -0.08 -2.72 8.58
N PHE A 206 -0.40 -4.00 8.62
CA PHE A 206 -1.75 -4.54 8.45
C PHE A 206 -2.17 -5.35 9.68
N ASP A 207 -3.46 -5.63 9.82
CA ASP A 207 -3.99 -6.46 10.92
C ASP A 207 -3.88 -7.94 10.56
N ILE A 208 -2.94 -8.65 11.18
CA ILE A 208 -2.72 -10.08 10.97
C ILE A 208 -3.94 -10.93 11.36
N ASN A 209 -4.74 -10.50 12.34
CA ASN A 209 -5.96 -11.23 12.72
C ASN A 209 -7.02 -11.19 11.63
N GLN A 210 -7.04 -10.11 10.83
CA GLN A 210 -7.91 -9.98 9.67
C GLN A 210 -7.36 -10.73 8.46
N TYR A 211 -6.04 -10.85 8.35
CA TYR A 211 -5.34 -11.37 7.17
C TYR A 211 -4.38 -12.52 7.52
N ASN A 212 -4.86 -13.50 8.28
CA ASN A 212 -4.08 -14.63 8.82
C ASN A 212 -3.48 -15.58 7.77
N LEU A 213 -3.86 -15.43 6.50
CA LEU A 213 -3.31 -16.22 5.39
C LEU A 213 -2.03 -15.63 4.81
N LEU A 214 -1.67 -14.40 5.18
CA LEU A 214 -0.45 -13.75 4.71
C LEU A 214 0.76 -14.33 5.45
N LYS A 215 1.78 -14.71 4.68
CA LYS A 215 3.00 -15.33 5.21
C LYS A 215 4.23 -14.53 4.84
N ASN A 216 5.25 -14.64 5.67
CA ASN A 216 6.56 -14.07 5.40
C ASN A 216 7.13 -14.57 4.07
N GLY A 217 7.72 -13.68 3.27
CA GLY A 217 8.29 -13.97 1.95
C GLY A 217 7.30 -13.95 0.79
N MET A 218 6.01 -13.64 1.01
CA MET A 218 5.06 -13.49 -0.10
C MET A 218 5.31 -12.18 -0.86
N SER A 219 5.37 -12.27 -2.19
CA SER A 219 5.50 -11.08 -3.06
C SER A 219 4.20 -10.32 -3.17
N ALA A 220 4.31 -8.99 -3.13
CA ALA A 220 3.21 -8.07 -3.10
C ALA A 220 3.42 -6.86 -4.02
N ARG A 221 2.35 -6.11 -4.26
CA ARG A 221 2.34 -4.79 -4.90
C ARG A 221 1.51 -3.86 -4.05
N MET A 222 1.98 -2.64 -3.83
CA MET A 222 1.30 -1.71 -2.94
C MET A 222 1.04 -0.35 -3.61
N TRP A 223 -0.04 0.30 -3.17
CA TRP A 223 -0.43 1.65 -3.54
C TRP A 223 -0.54 2.47 -2.26
N VAL A 224 0.27 3.50 -2.15
CA VAL A 224 0.25 4.44 -1.02
C VAL A 224 -0.58 5.66 -1.43
N TYR A 225 -1.60 6.01 -0.65
CA TYR A 225 -2.45 7.17 -0.88
C TYR A 225 -1.93 8.34 -0.05
N THR A 226 -1.24 9.26 -0.73
CA THR A 226 -0.68 10.46 -0.08
C THR A 226 -1.75 11.53 0.11
N LYS A 227 -1.72 12.21 1.25
CA LYS A 227 -2.68 13.29 1.62
C LYS A 227 -2.16 14.67 1.27
#